data_08401c71c95492dca61d04df694c8e27
#
_entry.id   08401c71c95492dca61d04df694c8e27
#
_cell.length_a   1.000
_cell.length_b   1.000
_cell.length_c   1.000
_cell.angle_alpha   90.00
_cell.angle_beta   90.00
_cell.angle_gamma   90.00
#
_symmetry.space_group_name_H-M   'P 1'
#
loop_
_entity.id
_entity.type
_entity.pdbx_description
1 polymer ?
#
loop_
_entity_poly.entity_id
_entity_poly.type
_entity_poly.pdbx_seq_one_letter_code
_entity_poly.pdbx_strand_id
1 'polypeptide(L)'
;MRRLMIISLLAATVSARAAVPQILQDAIKKVSLDTDRWAYTQTAIQKDDKGKTKSEVVVRFDPSKPYAEQYTPLKIDGKEPSESQLRKYRRQGEKRGEALVKAETTGEVDASTRRKSLGELMDIEKATVAEEDAQTITFEVPLRKEGNDRLPPEKFRVFARLSKDQRAFDSISATLRSPLREKLIVKVSAGEGHIQFKTVDPKHPPQLADIRGSGSGSILFVPIGRAYELRREDYKRVKPYGDRFDVQIGTLKAIDF
;
A
#
# COMPACT_ATOMS: atom_id res chain seq x y z
N MET A 1 -50.06 56.27 3.53
CA MET A 1 -49.14 55.51 2.56
C MET A 1 -47.96 55.01 3.33
N ARG A 2 -47.96 53.68 3.66
CA ARG A 2 -46.84 52.99 4.37
C ARG A 2 -46.05 52.23 3.32
N ARG A 3 -44.78 52.60 3.08
CA ARG A 3 -43.86 51.89 2.22
C ARG A 3 -43.20 50.75 3.00
N LEU A 4 -43.53 49.50 2.64
CA LEU A 4 -42.83 48.33 3.12
C LEU A 4 -41.49 48.23 2.40
N MET A 5 -40.42 48.28 3.17
CA MET A 5 -39.06 48.05 2.69
C MET A 5 -38.74 46.58 2.86
N ILE A 6 -38.69 45.81 1.76
CA ILE A 6 -38.30 44.38 1.75
C ILE A 6 -36.78 44.35 1.69
N ILE A 7 -36.17 43.96 2.80
CA ILE A 7 -34.71 43.68 2.86
C ILE A 7 -34.52 42.24 2.42
N SER A 8 -34.02 42.06 1.18
CA SER A 8 -33.61 40.76 0.68
C SER A 8 -32.27 40.38 1.29
N LEU A 9 -32.28 39.42 2.22
CA LEU A 9 -31.08 38.83 2.79
C LEU A 9 -30.50 37.82 1.77
N LEU A 10 -29.47 38.23 1.02
CA LEU A 10 -28.69 37.29 0.17
C LEU A 10 -27.83 36.44 1.11
N ALA A 11 -28.24 35.20 1.38
CA ALA A 11 -27.41 34.19 2.02
C ALA A 11 -26.35 33.74 1.01
N ALA A 12 -25.13 34.26 1.08
CA ALA A 12 -23.98 33.74 0.37
C ALA A 12 -23.62 32.40 0.97
N THR A 13 -24.02 31.32 0.32
CA THR A 13 -23.52 29.98 0.62
C THR A 13 -22.07 29.90 0.21
N VAL A 14 -21.15 30.19 1.12
CA VAL A 14 -19.75 29.91 0.99
C VAL A 14 -19.63 28.37 1.02
N SER A 15 -19.47 27.76 -0.13
CA SER A 15 -19.04 26.32 -0.21
C SER A 15 -17.67 26.23 0.41
N ALA A 16 -17.60 25.99 1.71
CA ALA A 16 -16.37 25.67 2.40
C ALA A 16 -15.84 24.37 1.77
N ARG A 17 -14.81 24.49 0.95
CA ARG A 17 -14.03 23.34 0.50
C ARG A 17 -13.53 22.68 1.77
N ALA A 18 -14.02 21.47 2.07
CA ALA A 18 -13.60 20.74 3.26
C ALA A 18 -12.08 20.60 3.21
N ALA A 19 -11.39 21.14 4.20
CA ALA A 19 -9.93 20.99 4.29
C ALA A 19 -9.61 19.49 4.39
N VAL A 20 -8.61 19.05 3.64
CA VAL A 20 -8.16 17.64 3.70
C VAL A 20 -7.86 17.27 5.16
N PRO A 21 -8.45 16.19 5.70
CA PRO A 21 -8.24 15.83 7.09
C PRO A 21 -6.75 15.61 7.38
N GLN A 22 -6.18 16.41 8.29
CA GLN A 22 -4.75 16.36 8.61
C GLN A 22 -4.29 14.97 9.08
N ILE A 23 -5.15 14.28 9.84
CA ILE A 23 -4.86 12.92 10.32
C ILE A 23 -4.67 11.92 9.17
N LEU A 24 -5.42 12.06 8.08
CA LEU A 24 -5.31 11.20 6.90
C LEU A 24 -4.02 11.49 6.12
N GLN A 25 -3.65 12.77 6.00
CA GLN A 25 -2.37 13.15 5.41
C GLN A 25 -1.18 12.60 6.18
N ASP A 26 -1.22 12.70 7.52
CA ASP A 26 -0.19 12.20 8.40
C ASP A 26 -0.04 10.68 8.29
N ALA A 27 -1.16 9.95 8.24
CA ALA A 27 -1.16 8.50 8.05
C ALA A 27 -0.56 8.07 6.72
N ILE A 28 -0.86 8.79 5.63
CA ILE A 28 -0.27 8.53 4.30
C ILE A 28 1.25 8.76 4.31
N LYS A 29 1.70 9.83 4.95
CA LYS A 29 3.14 10.08 5.11
C LYS A 29 3.82 8.98 5.90
N LYS A 30 3.23 8.57 7.02
CA LYS A 30 3.79 7.56 7.91
C LYS A 30 3.91 6.19 7.24
N VAL A 31 2.94 5.76 6.44
CA VAL A 31 2.93 4.43 5.82
C VAL A 31 4.07 4.21 4.82
N SER A 32 4.64 5.30 4.28
CA SER A 32 5.79 5.25 3.37
C SER A 32 7.14 5.40 4.05
N LEU A 33 7.16 5.75 5.35
CA LEU A 33 8.39 5.94 6.09
C LEU A 33 8.97 4.60 6.59
N ASP A 34 10.28 4.50 6.57
CA ASP A 34 11.06 3.41 7.18
C ASP A 34 10.70 1.98 6.70
N THR A 35 10.04 1.82 5.57
CA THR A 35 9.62 0.49 5.06
C THR A 35 10.79 -0.42 4.71
N ASP A 36 11.94 0.17 4.39
CA ASP A 36 13.21 -0.48 4.05
C ASP A 36 14.11 -0.77 5.27
N ARG A 37 13.66 -0.40 6.49
CA ARG A 37 14.42 -0.59 7.74
C ARG A 37 13.94 -1.77 8.57
N TRP A 38 13.06 -2.59 8.03
CA TRP A 38 12.47 -3.72 8.73
C TRP A 38 12.72 -5.04 8.00
N ALA A 39 13.39 -5.96 8.68
CA ALA A 39 13.40 -7.36 8.28
C ALA A 39 12.13 -8.04 8.80
N TYR A 40 11.53 -8.95 8.01
CA TYR A 40 10.33 -9.69 8.38
C TYR A 40 10.24 -11.03 7.65
N THR A 41 9.46 -11.94 8.18
CA THR A 41 9.03 -13.16 7.48
C THR A 41 7.69 -12.90 6.80
N GLN A 42 7.60 -13.20 5.51
CA GLN A 42 6.38 -13.03 4.72
C GLN A 42 5.87 -14.39 4.26
N THR A 43 4.61 -14.68 4.56
CA THR A 43 3.85 -15.81 4.00
C THR A 43 2.87 -15.29 2.97
N ALA A 44 2.93 -15.81 1.75
CA ALA A 44 2.01 -15.49 0.67
C ALA A 44 1.27 -16.76 0.23
N ILE A 45 -0.07 -16.72 0.27
CA ILE A 45 -0.94 -17.84 -0.05
C ILE A 45 -1.87 -17.44 -1.19
N GLN A 46 -1.98 -18.29 -2.20
CA GLN A 46 -3.01 -18.19 -3.23
C GLN A 46 -3.99 -19.35 -3.10
N LYS A 47 -5.28 -19.03 -3.19
CA LYS A 47 -6.37 -20.01 -3.14
C LYS A 47 -7.22 -19.94 -4.42
N ASP A 48 -7.82 -21.05 -4.80
CA ASP A 48 -8.81 -21.10 -5.88
C ASP A 48 -10.20 -20.64 -5.39
N ASP A 49 -11.18 -20.72 -6.30
CA ASP A 49 -12.58 -20.38 -6.06
C ASP A 49 -13.27 -21.27 -5.00
N LYS A 50 -12.70 -22.44 -4.70
CA LYS A 50 -13.17 -23.38 -3.67
C LYS A 50 -12.43 -23.20 -2.33
N GLY A 51 -11.56 -22.18 -2.22
CA GLY A 51 -10.75 -21.93 -1.03
C GLY A 51 -9.56 -22.87 -0.84
N LYS A 52 -9.28 -23.75 -1.83
CA LYS A 52 -8.14 -24.67 -1.77
C LYS A 52 -6.83 -23.90 -2.07
N THR A 53 -5.83 -24.08 -1.23
CA THR A 53 -4.49 -23.52 -1.45
C THR A 53 -3.89 -24.07 -2.76
N LYS A 54 -3.49 -23.17 -3.65
CA LYS A 54 -2.80 -23.47 -4.91
C LYS A 54 -1.30 -23.24 -4.81
N SER A 55 -0.89 -22.30 -3.98
CA SER A 55 0.52 -22.00 -3.77
C SER A 55 0.68 -21.33 -2.41
N GLU A 56 1.74 -21.69 -1.72
CA GLU A 56 2.16 -21.06 -0.46
C GLU A 56 3.66 -20.82 -0.52
N VAL A 57 4.08 -19.59 -0.25
CA VAL A 57 5.50 -19.22 -0.25
C VAL A 57 5.82 -18.47 1.02
N VAL A 58 6.82 -18.95 1.76
CA VAL A 58 7.38 -18.30 2.94
C VAL A 58 8.75 -17.75 2.60
N VAL A 59 8.95 -16.46 2.79
CA VAL A 59 10.18 -15.73 2.44
C VAL A 59 10.65 -14.91 3.62
N ARG A 60 11.92 -14.95 3.95
CA ARG A 60 12.56 -13.96 4.81
C ARG A 60 12.99 -12.78 3.96
N PHE A 61 12.54 -11.59 4.30
CA PHE A 61 13.07 -10.33 3.79
C PHE A 61 14.00 -9.72 4.84
N ASP A 62 15.22 -9.39 4.43
CA ASP A 62 16.20 -8.72 5.29
C ASP A 62 16.95 -7.65 4.50
N PRO A 63 16.57 -6.37 4.63
CA PRO A 63 17.19 -5.28 3.87
C PRO A 63 18.63 -4.96 4.30
N SER A 64 19.14 -5.56 5.39
CA SER A 64 20.55 -5.42 5.78
C SER A 64 21.50 -6.29 4.97
N LYS A 65 20.96 -7.22 4.18
CA LYS A 65 21.73 -8.13 3.32
C LYS A 65 21.99 -7.51 1.94
N PRO A 66 23.03 -8.00 1.23
CA PRO A 66 23.20 -7.65 -0.19
C PRO A 66 21.93 -7.90 -1.00
N TYR A 67 21.67 -7.11 -2.02
CA TYR A 67 20.42 -7.18 -2.80
C TYR A 67 20.03 -8.58 -3.28
N ALA A 68 21.02 -9.40 -3.67
CA ALA A 68 20.79 -10.79 -4.07
C ALA A 68 20.22 -11.68 -2.96
N GLU A 69 20.47 -11.34 -1.70
CA GLU A 69 20.14 -12.14 -0.52
C GLU A 69 18.99 -11.56 0.32
N GLN A 70 18.50 -10.35 -0.02
CA GLN A 70 17.44 -9.68 0.75
C GLN A 70 16.15 -10.49 0.83
N TYR A 71 15.83 -11.27 -0.20
CA TYR A 71 14.66 -12.16 -0.23
C TYR A 71 15.10 -13.60 -0.29
N THR A 72 15.08 -14.28 0.85
CA THR A 72 15.46 -15.69 0.97
C THR A 72 14.19 -16.53 1.16
N PRO A 73 13.83 -17.39 0.19
CA PRO A 73 12.70 -18.30 0.36
C PRO A 73 13.06 -19.34 1.42
N LEU A 74 12.15 -19.52 2.39
CA LEU A 74 12.27 -20.49 3.47
C LEU A 74 11.47 -21.76 3.17
N LYS A 75 10.27 -21.59 2.57
CA LYS A 75 9.41 -22.71 2.15
C LYS A 75 8.65 -22.35 0.88
N ILE A 76 8.45 -23.32 0.01
CA ILE A 76 7.61 -23.22 -1.20
C ILE A 76 6.72 -24.46 -1.23
N ASP A 77 5.40 -24.25 -1.15
CA ASP A 77 4.37 -25.30 -1.07
C ASP A 77 4.69 -26.35 0.03
N GLY A 78 5.08 -25.85 1.22
CA GLY A 78 5.42 -26.64 2.40
C GLY A 78 6.77 -27.33 2.38
N LYS A 79 7.56 -27.23 1.28
CA LYS A 79 8.86 -27.87 1.10
C LYS A 79 10.01 -26.87 1.16
N GLU A 80 11.20 -27.36 1.44
CA GLU A 80 12.43 -26.57 1.28
C GLU A 80 12.61 -26.14 -0.18
N PRO A 81 13.10 -24.91 -0.43
CA PRO A 81 13.36 -24.46 -1.79
C PRO A 81 14.45 -25.25 -2.49
N SER A 82 14.22 -25.61 -3.75
CA SER A 82 15.24 -26.21 -4.58
C SER A 82 16.34 -25.19 -4.95
N GLU A 83 17.53 -25.69 -5.34
CA GLU A 83 18.63 -24.85 -5.83
C GLU A 83 18.22 -23.95 -7.01
N SER A 84 17.35 -24.42 -7.88
CA SER A 84 16.82 -23.64 -9.00
C SER A 84 15.97 -22.47 -8.51
N GLN A 85 15.13 -22.68 -7.48
CA GLN A 85 14.30 -21.65 -6.86
C GLN A 85 15.18 -20.62 -6.13
N LEU A 86 16.18 -21.07 -5.37
CA LEU A 86 17.15 -20.18 -4.70
C LEU A 86 17.88 -19.28 -5.70
N ARG A 87 18.40 -19.86 -6.81
CA ARG A 87 19.04 -19.08 -7.88
C ARG A 87 18.09 -18.05 -8.51
N LYS A 88 16.81 -18.41 -8.70
CA LYS A 88 15.80 -17.48 -9.22
C LYS A 88 15.61 -16.28 -8.30
N TYR A 89 15.52 -16.50 -6.98
CA TYR A 89 15.37 -15.42 -5.99
C TYR A 89 16.60 -14.51 -5.96
N ARG A 90 17.81 -15.07 -5.96
CA ARG A 90 19.08 -14.29 -6.03
C ARG A 90 19.10 -13.39 -7.26
N ARG A 91 18.85 -13.94 -8.45
CA ARG A 91 18.81 -13.15 -9.70
C ARG A 91 17.76 -12.05 -9.68
N GLN A 92 16.61 -12.31 -9.08
CA GLN A 92 15.59 -11.26 -8.91
C GLN A 92 16.04 -10.18 -7.91
N GLY A 93 16.78 -10.55 -6.88
CA GLY A 93 17.42 -9.63 -5.94
C GLY A 93 18.42 -8.71 -6.62
N GLU A 94 19.35 -9.30 -7.39
CA GLU A 94 20.35 -8.57 -8.19
C GLU A 94 19.68 -7.54 -9.11
N LYS A 95 18.71 -7.95 -9.91
CA LYS A 95 17.95 -7.02 -10.79
C LYS A 95 17.27 -5.89 -10.05
N ARG A 96 16.73 -6.14 -8.85
CA ARG A 96 16.15 -5.08 -8.02
C ARG A 96 17.22 -4.11 -7.54
N GLY A 97 18.37 -4.64 -7.11
CA GLY A 97 19.51 -3.83 -6.68
C GLY A 97 20.02 -2.93 -7.81
N GLU A 98 20.23 -3.49 -9.00
CA GLU A 98 20.62 -2.73 -10.19
C GLU A 98 19.62 -1.61 -10.52
N ALA A 99 18.31 -1.89 -10.45
CA ALA A 99 17.27 -0.91 -10.69
C ALA A 99 17.26 0.22 -9.63
N LEU A 100 17.49 -0.12 -8.35
CA LEU A 100 17.60 0.88 -7.27
C LEU A 100 18.83 1.77 -7.45
N VAL A 101 20.00 1.19 -7.68
CA VAL A 101 21.25 1.94 -7.92
C VAL A 101 21.11 2.84 -9.15
N LYS A 102 20.49 2.33 -10.23
CA LYS A 102 20.21 3.14 -11.41
C LYS A 102 19.31 4.32 -11.07
N ALA A 103 18.21 4.09 -10.34
CA ALA A 103 17.28 5.15 -9.95
C ALA A 103 17.94 6.23 -9.08
N GLU A 104 18.80 5.83 -8.15
CA GLU A 104 19.58 6.75 -7.31
C GLU A 104 20.58 7.58 -8.13
N THR A 105 21.23 6.96 -9.13
CA THR A 105 22.29 7.60 -9.91
C THR A 105 21.75 8.51 -11.00
N THR A 106 20.65 8.10 -11.66
CA THR A 106 20.10 8.83 -12.84
C THR A 106 18.85 9.64 -12.52
N GLY A 107 18.24 9.43 -11.35
CA GLY A 107 16.93 9.98 -11.02
C GLY A 107 15.78 9.36 -11.83
N GLU A 108 16.08 8.39 -12.71
CA GLU A 108 15.09 7.72 -13.55
C GLU A 108 14.51 6.51 -12.81
N VAL A 109 13.24 6.60 -12.42
CA VAL A 109 12.48 5.44 -11.95
C VAL A 109 11.70 4.86 -13.11
N ASP A 110 11.95 3.59 -13.44
CA ASP A 110 11.17 2.89 -14.47
C ASP A 110 9.67 2.92 -14.09
N ALA A 111 8.88 3.63 -14.89
CA ALA A 111 7.45 3.80 -14.66
C ALA A 111 6.69 2.47 -14.60
N SER A 112 7.21 1.41 -15.26
CA SER A 112 6.61 0.07 -15.26
C SER A 112 6.81 -0.67 -13.93
N THR A 113 7.84 -0.31 -13.17
CA THR A 113 8.20 -0.92 -11.87
C THR A 113 7.79 -0.06 -10.68
N ARG A 114 7.46 1.20 -10.90
CA ARG A 114 7.05 2.15 -9.87
C ARG A 114 5.69 1.73 -9.27
N ARG A 115 5.70 1.38 -8.00
CA ARG A 115 4.46 1.18 -7.25
C ARG A 115 3.91 2.55 -6.84
N LYS A 116 2.63 2.79 -7.17
CA LYS A 116 1.94 3.99 -6.71
C LYS A 116 1.81 3.97 -5.19
N SER A 117 2.07 5.10 -4.57
CA SER A 117 1.80 5.30 -3.14
C SER A 117 0.29 5.35 -2.88
N LEU A 118 -0.12 5.15 -1.63
CA LEU A 118 -1.53 5.31 -1.23
C LEU A 118 -2.05 6.71 -1.52
N GLY A 119 -1.21 7.74 -1.35
CA GLY A 119 -1.57 9.13 -1.66
C GLY A 119 -1.79 9.40 -3.16
N GLU A 120 -1.14 8.63 -4.04
CA GLU A 120 -1.38 8.70 -5.48
C GLU A 120 -2.63 7.92 -5.91
N LEU A 121 -3.05 6.93 -5.14
CA LEU A 121 -4.25 6.11 -5.44
C LEU A 121 -5.53 6.72 -4.86
N MET A 122 -5.45 7.36 -3.69
CA MET A 122 -6.59 7.87 -2.93
C MET A 122 -6.84 9.35 -3.20
N ASP A 123 -8.09 9.74 -3.44
CA ASP A 123 -8.52 11.14 -3.53
C ASP A 123 -8.89 11.67 -2.14
N ILE A 124 -7.86 12.01 -1.36
CA ILE A 124 -8.02 12.44 0.04
C ILE A 124 -8.75 13.79 0.18
N GLU A 125 -8.82 14.60 -0.88
CA GLU A 125 -9.57 15.85 -0.90
C GLU A 125 -11.09 15.62 -0.87
N LYS A 126 -11.52 14.42 -1.31
CA LYS A 126 -12.92 13.99 -1.31
C LYS A 126 -13.24 12.99 -0.21
N ALA A 127 -12.30 12.79 0.74
CA ALA A 127 -12.54 11.91 1.88
C ALA A 127 -13.67 12.44 2.76
N THR A 128 -14.57 11.56 3.18
CA THR A 128 -15.66 11.86 4.11
C THR A 128 -15.57 10.95 5.33
N VAL A 129 -15.93 11.48 6.50
CA VAL A 129 -15.98 10.65 7.71
C VAL A 129 -17.17 9.70 7.59
N ALA A 130 -16.90 8.40 7.67
CA ALA A 130 -17.92 7.36 7.65
C ALA A 130 -18.29 6.91 9.06
N GLU A 131 -17.32 6.85 9.97
CA GLU A 131 -17.50 6.43 11.36
C GLU A 131 -16.42 7.08 12.22
N GLU A 132 -16.76 7.43 13.45
CA GLU A 132 -15.82 7.99 14.41
C GLU A 132 -16.18 7.57 15.84
N ASP A 133 -15.20 7.12 16.59
CA ASP A 133 -15.29 6.84 18.02
C ASP A 133 -14.17 7.54 18.80
N ALA A 134 -14.03 7.24 20.10
CA ALA A 134 -13.02 7.88 20.94
C ALA A 134 -11.56 7.58 20.49
N GLN A 135 -11.31 6.42 19.91
CA GLN A 135 -9.96 5.91 19.60
C GLN A 135 -9.65 5.92 18.12
N THR A 136 -10.66 5.77 17.27
CA THR A 136 -10.50 5.60 15.83
C THR A 136 -11.40 6.55 15.02
N ILE A 137 -10.99 6.77 13.78
CA ILE A 137 -11.78 7.45 12.77
C ILE A 137 -11.67 6.68 11.45
N THR A 138 -12.79 6.45 10.80
CA THR A 138 -12.87 5.79 9.49
C THR A 138 -13.33 6.78 8.44
N PHE A 139 -12.55 6.92 7.39
CA PHE A 139 -12.90 7.72 6.22
C PHE A 139 -13.35 6.81 5.08
N GLU A 140 -14.41 7.21 4.38
CA GLU A 140 -14.63 6.75 3.01
C GLU A 140 -13.80 7.64 2.08
N VAL A 141 -12.86 7.03 1.33
CA VAL A 141 -11.91 7.75 0.47
C VAL A 141 -12.06 7.25 -0.97
N PRO A 142 -12.54 8.07 -1.91
CA PRO A 142 -12.60 7.70 -3.31
C PRO A 142 -11.21 7.41 -3.88
N LEU A 143 -11.12 6.55 -4.89
CA LEU A 143 -9.90 6.40 -5.67
C LEU A 143 -9.76 7.57 -6.66
N ARG A 144 -8.53 7.98 -6.96
CA ARG A 144 -8.26 8.96 -8.05
C ARG A 144 -8.52 8.31 -9.41
N LYS A 145 -9.04 9.11 -10.35
CA LYS A 145 -9.22 8.66 -11.75
C LYS A 145 -7.87 8.58 -12.47
N GLU A 146 -7.05 9.59 -12.26
CA GLU A 146 -5.77 9.75 -12.95
C GLU A 146 -4.83 8.58 -12.62
N GLY A 147 -4.45 7.87 -13.67
CA GLY A 147 -3.53 6.74 -13.57
C GLY A 147 -4.12 5.48 -12.92
N ASN A 148 -5.45 5.38 -12.78
CA ASN A 148 -6.17 4.19 -12.30
C ASN A 148 -7.02 3.52 -13.39
N ASP A 149 -6.50 3.46 -14.61
CA ASP A 149 -7.24 2.94 -15.78
C ASP A 149 -7.76 1.51 -15.60
N ARG A 150 -7.09 0.72 -14.74
CA ARG A 150 -7.49 -0.67 -14.44
C ARG A 150 -8.47 -0.79 -13.27
N LEU A 151 -8.64 0.26 -12.48
CA LEU A 151 -9.50 0.29 -11.30
C LEU A 151 -10.44 1.49 -11.40
N PRO A 152 -11.56 1.39 -12.15
CA PRO A 152 -12.51 2.49 -12.29
C PRO A 152 -13.00 2.94 -10.91
N PRO A 153 -12.70 4.17 -10.46
CA PRO A 153 -12.93 4.62 -9.08
C PRO A 153 -14.38 4.49 -8.65
N GLU A 154 -15.31 4.75 -9.54
CA GLU A 154 -16.75 4.68 -9.30
C GLU A 154 -17.25 3.25 -8.99
N LYS A 155 -16.44 2.24 -9.33
CA LYS A 155 -16.75 0.83 -9.09
C LYS A 155 -16.32 0.32 -7.73
N PHE A 156 -15.48 1.09 -7.02
CA PHE A 156 -14.92 0.68 -5.74
C PHE A 156 -15.41 1.59 -4.60
N ARG A 157 -15.51 1.00 -3.43
CA ARG A 157 -15.69 1.69 -2.17
C ARG A 157 -14.48 1.40 -1.28
N VAL A 158 -13.82 2.44 -0.83
CA VAL A 158 -12.60 2.31 -0.03
C VAL A 158 -12.82 2.97 1.32
N PHE A 159 -12.52 2.24 2.39
CA PHE A 159 -12.52 2.74 3.74
C PHE A 159 -11.10 2.70 4.32
N ALA A 160 -10.71 3.79 4.94
CA ALA A 160 -9.45 3.95 5.65
C ALA A 160 -9.75 4.19 7.13
N ARG A 161 -9.43 3.21 7.99
CA ARG A 161 -9.54 3.33 9.45
C ARG A 161 -8.20 3.73 10.03
N LEU A 162 -8.21 4.74 10.88
CA LEU A 162 -7.02 5.32 11.50
C LEU A 162 -7.14 5.30 13.02
N SER A 163 -6.02 5.07 13.70
CA SER A 163 -5.85 5.35 15.12
C SER A 163 -5.66 6.86 15.32
N LYS A 164 -6.45 7.48 16.21
CA LYS A 164 -6.35 8.90 16.54
C LYS A 164 -5.05 9.21 17.29
N ASP A 165 -4.65 8.35 18.21
CA ASP A 165 -3.44 8.53 19.02
C ASP A 165 -2.18 8.43 18.15
N GLN A 166 -2.10 7.41 17.31
CA GLN A 166 -0.94 7.19 16.47
C GLN A 166 -0.94 8.04 15.21
N ARG A 167 -2.09 8.64 14.83
CA ARG A 167 -2.29 9.35 13.56
C ARG A 167 -1.77 8.52 12.37
N ALA A 168 -2.16 7.25 12.33
CA ALA A 168 -1.67 6.27 11.39
C ALA A 168 -2.78 5.28 11.01
N PHE A 169 -2.63 4.60 9.89
CA PHE A 169 -3.57 3.57 9.47
C PHE A 169 -3.58 2.39 10.44
N ASP A 170 -4.78 1.98 10.81
CA ASP A 170 -5.09 0.71 11.42
C ASP A 170 -5.43 -0.32 10.33
N SER A 171 -6.33 0.06 9.41
CA SER A 171 -6.66 -0.78 8.27
C SER A 171 -7.15 0.02 7.05
N ILE A 172 -7.08 -0.61 5.88
CA ILE A 172 -7.68 -0.10 4.65
C ILE A 172 -8.47 -1.26 4.04
N SER A 173 -9.73 -1.03 3.71
CA SER A 173 -10.56 -2.00 3.00
C SER A 173 -11.11 -1.42 1.70
N ALA A 174 -11.25 -2.28 0.69
CA ALA A 174 -11.83 -1.92 -0.58
C ALA A 174 -12.83 -2.99 -1.01
N THR A 175 -14.00 -2.58 -1.50
CA THR A 175 -15.05 -3.47 -2.01
C THR A 175 -15.50 -3.03 -3.39
N LEU A 176 -15.78 -3.98 -4.25
CA LEU A 176 -16.39 -3.73 -5.55
C LEU A 176 -17.89 -3.45 -5.37
N ARG A 177 -18.35 -2.25 -5.72
CA ARG A 177 -19.76 -1.82 -5.61
C ARG A 177 -20.64 -2.42 -6.71
N SER A 178 -20.07 -2.60 -7.89
CA SER A 178 -20.80 -3.11 -9.05
C SER A 178 -19.87 -3.86 -9.99
N PRO A 179 -20.39 -4.88 -10.70
CA PRO A 179 -19.57 -5.68 -11.60
C PRO A 179 -18.80 -4.85 -12.62
N LEU A 180 -17.56 -5.27 -12.89
CA LEU A 180 -16.73 -4.75 -13.97
C LEU A 180 -16.81 -5.67 -15.17
N ARG A 181 -16.72 -5.07 -16.37
CA ARG A 181 -16.48 -5.83 -17.61
C ARG A 181 -15.27 -5.23 -18.30
N GLU A 182 -14.29 -6.07 -18.61
CA GLU A 182 -13.13 -5.72 -19.40
C GLU A 182 -13.17 -6.45 -20.74
N LYS A 183 -13.14 -5.68 -21.83
CA LYS A 183 -13.08 -6.19 -23.21
C LYS A 183 -14.13 -7.24 -23.56
N LEU A 184 -15.38 -7.10 -23.10
CA LEU A 184 -16.50 -8.03 -23.38
C LEU A 184 -16.29 -9.49 -22.92
N ILE A 185 -15.07 -9.88 -22.59
CA ILE A 185 -14.66 -11.27 -22.34
C ILE A 185 -14.56 -11.54 -20.84
N VAL A 186 -14.07 -10.56 -20.06
CA VAL A 186 -13.85 -10.70 -18.63
C VAL A 186 -14.93 -9.94 -17.86
N LYS A 187 -15.62 -10.63 -16.97
CA LYS A 187 -16.54 -10.06 -16.00
C LYS A 187 -16.00 -10.30 -14.60
N VAL A 188 -15.81 -9.23 -13.82
CA VAL A 188 -15.56 -9.32 -12.38
C VAL A 188 -16.87 -9.03 -11.67
N SER A 189 -17.38 -10.00 -10.94
CA SER A 189 -18.72 -9.93 -10.31
C SER A 189 -18.65 -9.46 -8.87
N ALA A 190 -17.59 -9.83 -8.15
CA ALA A 190 -17.31 -9.41 -6.79
C ALA A 190 -15.80 -9.27 -6.57
N GLY A 191 -15.42 -8.42 -5.65
CA GLY A 191 -14.03 -8.24 -5.25
C GLY A 191 -13.95 -7.46 -3.94
N GLU A 192 -13.05 -7.89 -3.10
CA GLU A 192 -12.74 -7.24 -1.84
C GLU A 192 -11.24 -7.27 -1.58
N GLY A 193 -10.75 -6.29 -0.87
CA GLY A 193 -9.37 -6.21 -0.41
C GLY A 193 -9.32 -5.64 0.99
N HIS A 194 -8.42 -6.14 1.80
CA HIS A 194 -8.18 -5.67 3.16
C HIS A 194 -6.68 -5.61 3.42
N ILE A 195 -6.24 -4.50 3.98
CA ILE A 195 -4.86 -4.26 4.42
C ILE A 195 -4.92 -3.94 5.91
N GLN A 196 -4.18 -4.69 6.72
CA GLN A 196 -4.04 -4.46 8.14
C GLN A 196 -2.64 -3.98 8.46
N PHE A 197 -2.54 -2.99 9.33
CA PHE A 197 -1.29 -2.50 9.87
C PHE A 197 -1.19 -2.88 11.34
N LYS A 198 0.04 -2.98 11.87
CA LYS A 198 0.29 -3.21 13.30
C LYS A 198 1.46 -2.36 13.79
N THR A 199 1.37 -1.91 15.00
CA THR A 199 2.47 -1.29 15.71
C THR A 199 3.41 -2.38 16.21
N VAL A 200 4.60 -2.42 15.64
CA VAL A 200 5.68 -3.34 16.06
C VAL A 200 6.48 -2.71 17.19
N ASP A 201 6.80 -1.43 17.05
CA ASP A 201 7.48 -0.60 18.03
C ASP A 201 6.77 0.77 18.07
N PRO A 202 6.30 1.25 19.25
CA PRO A 202 5.60 2.53 19.37
C PRO A 202 6.41 3.76 18.91
N LYS A 203 7.74 3.65 18.85
CA LYS A 203 8.63 4.72 18.37
C LYS A 203 8.63 4.87 16.85
N HIS A 204 8.04 3.94 16.14
CA HIS A 204 8.07 3.87 14.68
C HIS A 204 6.66 3.75 14.09
N PRO A 205 6.48 4.13 12.81
CA PRO A 205 5.20 3.95 12.14
C PRO A 205 4.73 2.49 12.15
N PRO A 206 3.41 2.23 12.18
CA PRO A 206 2.86 0.89 12.04
C PRO A 206 3.32 0.23 10.75
N GLN A 207 3.58 -1.08 10.83
CA GLN A 207 4.04 -1.88 9.70
C GLN A 207 2.88 -2.70 9.12
N LEU A 208 2.97 -3.02 7.82
CA LEU A 208 2.02 -3.88 7.15
C LEU A 208 1.98 -5.26 7.82
N ALA A 209 0.86 -5.65 8.40
CA ALA A 209 0.71 -6.96 9.04
C ALA A 209 0.12 -8.01 8.11
N ASP A 210 -0.93 -7.63 7.38
CA ASP A 210 -1.71 -8.57 6.59
C ASP A 210 -2.28 -7.86 5.35
N ILE A 211 -2.34 -8.57 4.22
CA ILE A 211 -3.11 -8.19 3.04
C ILE A 211 -3.97 -9.39 2.67
N ARG A 212 -5.26 -9.20 2.53
CA ARG A 212 -6.18 -10.19 1.99
C ARG A 212 -6.91 -9.59 0.81
N GLY A 213 -7.15 -10.41 -0.18
CA GLY A 213 -7.96 -10.03 -1.31
C GLY A 213 -8.68 -11.24 -1.89
N SER A 214 -9.91 -11.05 -2.27
CA SER A 214 -10.68 -12.06 -2.96
C SER A 214 -11.43 -11.44 -4.14
N GLY A 215 -11.70 -12.25 -5.15
CA GLY A 215 -12.48 -11.82 -6.29
C GLY A 215 -13.07 -13.01 -7.04
N SER A 216 -14.25 -12.80 -7.60
CA SER A 216 -14.92 -13.76 -8.45
C SER A 216 -15.43 -13.11 -9.73
N GLY A 217 -15.56 -13.91 -10.78
CA GLY A 217 -15.99 -13.42 -12.08
C GLY A 217 -16.12 -14.55 -13.09
N SER A 218 -16.01 -14.19 -14.37
CA SER A 218 -15.96 -15.16 -15.46
C SER A 218 -15.10 -14.66 -16.61
N ILE A 219 -14.49 -15.60 -17.34
CA ILE A 219 -13.82 -15.38 -18.63
C ILE A 219 -14.54 -16.23 -19.64
N LEU A 220 -15.10 -15.62 -20.71
CA LEU A 220 -15.89 -16.33 -21.72
C LEU A 220 -16.93 -17.27 -21.08
N PHE A 221 -17.66 -16.78 -20.06
CA PHE A 221 -18.67 -17.51 -19.27
C PHE A 221 -18.13 -18.63 -18.36
N VAL A 222 -16.83 -18.95 -18.37
CA VAL A 222 -16.21 -19.87 -17.43
C VAL A 222 -16.00 -19.16 -16.10
N PRO A 223 -16.58 -19.65 -14.98
CA PRO A 223 -16.40 -19.05 -13.68
C PRO A 223 -14.93 -19.07 -13.25
N ILE A 224 -14.49 -17.97 -12.66
CA ILE A 224 -13.18 -17.85 -12.01
C ILE A 224 -13.33 -17.21 -10.65
N GLY A 225 -12.56 -17.69 -9.70
CA GLY A 225 -12.43 -17.09 -8.38
C GLY A 225 -11.02 -17.28 -7.88
N ARG A 226 -10.51 -16.30 -7.13
CA ARG A 226 -9.19 -16.37 -6.50
C ARG A 226 -9.21 -15.59 -5.19
N ALA A 227 -8.50 -16.11 -4.22
CA ALA A 227 -8.16 -15.35 -3.03
C ALA A 227 -6.65 -15.33 -2.85
N TYR A 228 -6.18 -14.23 -2.28
CA TYR A 228 -4.78 -13.98 -1.98
C TYR A 228 -4.66 -13.52 -0.55
N GLU A 229 -3.73 -14.11 0.17
CA GLU A 229 -3.37 -13.70 1.54
C GLU A 229 -1.86 -13.46 1.60
N LEU A 230 -1.47 -12.38 2.23
CA LEU A 230 -0.09 -12.08 2.54
C LEU A 230 -0.03 -11.68 4.00
N ARG A 231 0.81 -12.36 4.79
CA ARG A 231 1.03 -12.05 6.20
C ARG A 231 2.50 -11.75 6.43
N ARG A 232 2.78 -10.75 7.27
CA ARG A 232 4.12 -10.41 7.70
C ARG A 232 4.25 -10.49 9.21
N GLU A 233 5.29 -11.16 9.66
CA GLU A 233 5.58 -11.40 11.08
C GLU A 233 7.09 -11.38 11.33
N ASP A 234 7.53 -11.62 12.57
CA ASP A 234 8.95 -11.65 12.98
C ASP A 234 9.72 -10.38 12.57
N TYR A 235 9.10 -9.24 12.80
CA TYR A 235 9.70 -7.95 12.48
C TYR A 235 10.92 -7.68 13.34
N LYS A 236 12.00 -7.27 12.68
CA LYS A 236 13.22 -6.80 13.33
C LYS A 236 13.74 -5.57 12.63
N ARG A 237 13.99 -4.50 13.38
CA ARG A 237 14.60 -3.29 12.83
C ARG A 237 16.07 -3.54 12.50
N VAL A 238 16.48 -3.11 11.32
CA VAL A 238 17.85 -3.30 10.81
C VAL A 238 18.34 -2.05 10.09
N LYS A 239 19.67 -1.92 9.92
CA LYS A 239 20.26 -0.90 9.05
C LYS A 239 20.27 -1.43 7.62
N PRO A 240 19.65 -0.73 6.64
CA PRO A 240 19.64 -1.14 5.24
C PRO A 240 21.06 -1.33 4.67
N TYR A 241 21.19 -2.20 3.69
CA TYR A 241 22.45 -2.47 3.03
C TYR A 241 23.02 -1.22 2.35
N GLY A 242 22.16 -0.41 1.69
CA GLY A 242 22.54 0.86 1.05
C GLY A 242 23.13 1.87 2.02
N ASP A 243 22.61 1.96 3.25
CA ASP A 243 23.09 2.89 4.29
C ASP A 243 24.57 2.64 4.71
N ARG A 244 25.19 1.53 4.27
CA ARG A 244 26.60 1.23 4.55
C ARG A 244 27.54 2.05 3.70
N PHE A 245 27.05 2.58 2.58
CA PHE A 245 27.81 3.35 1.60
C PHE A 245 27.59 4.86 1.73
N ASP A 246 26.67 5.30 2.62
CA ASP A 246 26.51 6.69 3.00
C ASP A 246 27.73 7.16 3.80
N VAL A 247 28.77 7.59 3.09
CA VAL A 247 29.89 8.32 3.67
C VAL A 247 29.39 9.74 3.93
N GLN A 248 29.01 10.06 5.16
CA GLN A 248 28.90 11.45 5.58
C GLN A 248 30.31 12.08 5.52
N ILE A 249 30.60 12.74 4.40
CA ILE A 249 31.79 13.59 4.31
C ILE A 249 31.52 14.76 5.26
N GLY A 250 32.10 14.66 6.48
CA GLY A 250 32.12 15.78 7.42
C GLY A 250 32.82 16.97 6.77
N THR A 251 32.43 18.17 7.14
CA THR A 251 33.03 19.42 6.65
C THR A 251 34.56 19.30 6.74
N LEU A 252 35.23 19.27 5.58
CA LEU A 252 36.70 19.37 5.53
C LEU A 252 37.09 20.71 6.16
N LYS A 253 37.60 20.67 7.38
CA LYS A 253 38.31 21.82 7.93
C LYS A 253 39.61 21.94 7.15
N ALA A 254 39.76 23.04 6.40
CA ALA A 254 41.04 23.39 5.83
C ALA A 254 42.08 23.45 6.96
N ILE A 255 43.14 22.68 6.84
CA ILE A 255 44.30 22.80 7.71
C ILE A 255 45.11 23.94 7.06
N ASP A 256 45.08 25.13 7.70
CA ASP A 256 45.99 26.20 7.36
C ASP A 256 47.41 25.77 7.83
N PHE A 257 48.34 25.74 6.86
CA PHE A 257 49.76 25.51 7.11
C PHE A 257 50.47 26.83 7.43
#